data_56bbccd07aa45c7a9d12ca080b560bc2
#
_entry.id   56bbccd07aa45c7a9d12ca080b560bc2
#
_cell.length_a   1.000
_cell.length_b   1.000
_cell.length_c   1.000
_cell.angle_alpha   90.00
_cell.angle_beta   90.00
_cell.angle_gamma   90.00
#
_symmetry.space_group_name_H-M   'P 1'
#
loop_
_entity.id
_entity.type
_entity.pdbx_description
1 polymer ?
#
loop_
_entity_poly.entity_id
_entity_poly.type
_entity_poly.pdbx_seq_one_letter_code
_entity_poly.pdbx_strand_id
1 'polypeptide(L)'
;RYVVTSNNRANDVIRRTGIDDVRLMGILYQTTFERIEALGDVIVAVSATRFDEANYSRQVARAKAAGLMCESHADKFVHFDRINRHDIDFVSTDFLAPDYRGQGRLLAEYARTDGFVLPASAGEGAIRLGEGQSIVPKRQLPAVPFGALYLELEAEGSACIELGGQTFTLDVPDKRTVTHQVLLHDAAPALRITALAGGITLTAIRAKVVAFEQ
;
A
#
# COMPACT_ATOMS: atom_id res chain seq x y z
N ARG A 1 20.59 4.83 12.84
CA ARG A 1 20.75 5.91 11.84
C ARG A 1 19.43 6.64 11.70
N TYR A 2 19.47 7.96 11.71
CA TYR A 2 18.29 8.81 11.55
C TYR A 2 18.34 9.45 10.17
N VAL A 3 17.17 9.56 9.51
CA VAL A 3 17.02 10.33 8.30
C VAL A 3 16.46 11.70 8.68
N VAL A 4 17.17 12.74 8.34
CA VAL A 4 16.71 14.12 8.55
C VAL A 4 16.24 14.68 7.23
N THR A 5 14.95 14.91 7.13
CA THR A 5 14.38 15.69 6.02
C THR A 5 14.54 17.17 6.37
N SER A 6 15.33 17.88 5.60
CA SER A 6 15.49 19.32 5.77
C SER A 6 15.61 20.00 4.41
N ASN A 7 15.42 21.32 4.41
CA ASN A 7 15.79 22.07 3.22
C ASN A 7 17.33 22.02 3.06
N ASN A 8 17.81 22.18 1.82
CA ASN A 8 19.22 22.05 1.49
C ASN A 8 20.13 23.00 2.30
N ARG A 9 19.61 24.11 2.79
CA ARG A 9 20.35 25.06 3.62
C ARG A 9 20.58 24.49 5.04
N ALA A 10 19.62 23.78 5.60
CA ALA A 10 19.77 23.09 6.88
C ALA A 10 20.73 21.91 6.77
N ASN A 11 20.79 21.21 5.62
CA ASN A 11 21.75 20.14 5.38
C ASN A 11 23.21 20.63 5.51
N ASP A 12 23.53 21.82 5.00
CA ASP A 12 24.86 22.41 5.19
C ASP A 12 25.21 22.67 6.65
N VAL A 13 24.24 23.09 7.44
CA VAL A 13 24.41 23.31 8.89
C VAL A 13 24.65 21.99 9.60
N ILE A 14 23.83 20.97 9.33
CA ILE A 14 23.94 19.65 9.97
C ILE A 14 25.31 19.02 9.67
N ARG A 15 25.80 19.10 8.45
CA ARG A 15 27.15 18.58 8.10
C ARG A 15 28.26 19.26 8.90
N ARG A 16 28.15 20.56 9.14
CA ARG A 16 29.15 21.31 9.93
C ARG A 16 29.15 20.96 11.40
N THR A 17 28.10 20.32 11.91
CA THR A 17 28.02 19.89 13.31
C THR A 17 28.77 18.59 13.59
N GLY A 18 29.26 17.86 12.57
CA GLY A 18 30.00 16.62 12.72
C GLY A 18 29.17 15.46 13.24
N ILE A 19 27.85 15.47 13.02
CA ILE A 19 26.95 14.36 13.40
C ILE A 19 27.04 13.26 12.34
N ASP A 20 27.78 12.20 12.64
CA ASP A 20 28.09 11.13 11.67
C ASP A 20 26.94 10.10 11.47
N ASP A 21 25.98 10.04 12.40
CA ASP A 21 24.88 9.05 12.35
C ASP A 21 23.65 9.49 11.57
N VAL A 22 23.71 10.64 10.91
CA VAL A 22 22.58 11.25 10.20
C VAL A 22 22.78 11.13 8.70
N ARG A 23 21.80 10.56 8.00
CA ARG A 23 21.68 10.69 6.54
C ARG A 23 20.86 11.91 6.19
N LEU A 24 21.35 12.68 5.24
CA LEU A 24 20.71 13.89 4.78
C LEU A 24 19.82 13.57 3.56
N MET A 25 18.72 14.31 3.43
CA MET A 25 17.85 14.23 2.25
C MET A 25 17.98 15.53 1.46
N GLY A 26 18.39 15.41 0.20
CA GLY A 26 18.41 16.52 -0.75
C GLY A 26 17.12 16.58 -1.56
N ILE A 27 16.52 17.77 -1.69
CA ILE A 27 15.22 17.95 -2.38
C ILE A 27 15.47 18.57 -3.75
N LEU A 28 15.25 17.81 -4.83
CA LEU A 28 15.59 18.20 -6.20
C LEU A 28 14.85 19.45 -6.72
N TYR A 29 13.62 19.68 -6.27
CA TYR A 29 12.92 20.90 -6.71
C TYR A 29 13.39 22.18 -6.00
N GLN A 30 14.27 22.05 -4.99
CA GLN A 30 14.86 23.18 -4.25
C GLN A 30 16.32 23.47 -4.65
N THR A 31 16.97 22.52 -5.32
CA THR A 31 18.38 22.64 -5.69
C THR A 31 18.72 21.80 -6.91
N THR A 32 19.94 21.91 -7.39
CA THR A 32 20.43 21.08 -8.50
C THR A 32 20.94 19.74 -8.01
N PHE A 33 20.96 18.76 -8.91
CA PHE A 33 21.48 17.41 -8.59
C PHE A 33 22.96 17.47 -8.20
N GLU A 34 23.76 18.29 -8.87
CA GLU A 34 25.19 18.46 -8.60
C GLU A 34 25.45 18.92 -7.15
N ARG A 35 24.62 19.80 -6.65
CA ARG A 35 24.72 20.25 -5.24
C ARG A 35 24.35 19.15 -4.24
N ILE A 36 23.37 18.30 -4.57
CA ILE A 36 23.00 17.17 -3.74
C ILE A 36 24.11 16.13 -3.76
N GLU A 37 24.62 15.81 -4.94
CA GLU A 37 25.72 14.85 -5.13
C GLU A 37 26.98 15.25 -4.37
N ALA A 38 27.29 16.54 -4.36
CA ALA A 38 28.41 17.10 -3.58
C ALA A 38 28.27 16.93 -2.06
N LEU A 39 27.09 16.61 -1.54
CA LEU A 39 26.88 16.28 -0.14
C LEU A 39 27.37 14.86 0.22
N GLY A 40 27.67 14.01 -0.73
CA GLY A 40 28.11 12.64 -0.53
C GLY A 40 26.96 11.66 -0.26
N ASP A 41 27.06 10.79 0.74
CA ASP A 41 26.05 9.77 1.06
C ASP A 41 24.74 10.38 1.55
N VAL A 42 23.87 10.73 0.61
CA VAL A 42 22.57 11.39 0.84
C VAL A 42 21.42 10.60 0.21
N ILE A 43 20.20 10.92 0.65
CA ILE A 43 18.96 10.48 0.02
C ILE A 43 18.48 11.60 -0.89
N VAL A 44 18.11 11.27 -2.13
CA VAL A 44 17.55 12.21 -3.08
C VAL A 44 16.05 12.16 -3.04
N ALA A 45 15.41 13.28 -2.72
CA ALA A 45 13.95 13.39 -2.79
C ALA A 45 13.51 13.73 -4.22
N VAL A 46 12.81 12.79 -4.85
CA VAL A 46 12.21 12.91 -6.17
C VAL A 46 10.70 13.07 -6.04
N SER A 47 10.16 14.24 -6.35
CA SER A 47 8.72 14.47 -6.17
C SER A 47 7.90 13.96 -7.34
N ALA A 48 7.04 12.96 -7.10
CA ALA A 48 6.08 12.46 -8.09
C ALA A 48 5.03 13.52 -8.49
N THR A 49 4.85 14.57 -7.68
CA THR A 49 3.84 15.61 -7.93
C THR A 49 4.36 16.76 -8.78
N ARG A 50 5.67 16.97 -8.81
CA ARG A 50 6.30 18.16 -9.41
C ARG A 50 6.98 17.92 -10.73
N PHE A 51 7.23 16.68 -11.06
CA PHE A 51 7.90 16.31 -12.30
C PHE A 51 6.92 15.57 -13.23
N ASP A 52 7.03 15.84 -14.53
CA ASP A 52 6.46 14.95 -15.55
C ASP A 52 7.13 13.57 -15.50
N GLU A 53 6.52 12.58 -16.16
CA GLU A 53 7.00 11.19 -16.12
C GLU A 53 8.44 11.05 -16.63
N ALA A 54 8.77 11.72 -17.71
CA ALA A 54 10.11 11.64 -18.32
C ALA A 54 11.18 12.24 -17.39
N ASN A 55 10.88 13.35 -16.75
CA ASN A 55 11.78 14.00 -15.81
C ASN A 55 11.91 13.20 -14.51
N TYR A 56 10.81 12.64 -14.00
CA TYR A 56 10.82 11.77 -12.84
C TYR A 56 11.72 10.56 -13.07
N SER A 57 11.50 9.82 -14.17
CA SER A 57 12.29 8.64 -14.55
C SER A 57 13.79 8.98 -14.68
N ARG A 58 14.12 10.10 -15.32
CA ARG A 58 15.51 10.55 -15.48
C ARG A 58 16.18 10.86 -14.14
N GLN A 59 15.47 11.51 -13.22
CA GLN A 59 16.00 11.86 -11.90
C GLN A 59 16.24 10.60 -11.05
N VAL A 60 15.31 9.66 -11.06
CA VAL A 60 15.49 8.37 -10.38
C VAL A 60 16.69 7.61 -10.95
N ALA A 61 16.75 7.46 -12.27
CA ALA A 61 17.86 6.77 -12.93
C ALA A 61 19.22 7.43 -12.62
N ARG A 62 19.28 8.76 -12.62
CA ARG A 62 20.51 9.49 -12.29
C ARG A 62 20.94 9.28 -10.84
N ALA A 63 20.00 9.30 -9.90
CA ALA A 63 20.28 9.06 -8.49
C ALA A 63 20.82 7.64 -8.26
N LYS A 64 20.19 6.64 -8.87
CA LYS A 64 20.64 5.24 -8.78
C LYS A 64 22.01 5.04 -9.42
N ALA A 65 22.28 5.66 -10.56
CA ALA A 65 23.59 5.61 -11.20
C ALA A 65 24.70 6.23 -10.33
N ALA A 66 24.36 7.23 -9.51
CA ALA A 66 25.27 7.82 -8.52
C ALA A 66 25.37 7.03 -7.20
N GLY A 67 24.67 5.89 -7.06
CA GLY A 67 24.64 5.10 -5.84
C GLY A 67 23.86 5.73 -4.69
N LEU A 68 23.00 6.71 -4.99
CA LEU A 68 22.18 7.40 -4.00
C LEU A 68 20.85 6.69 -3.79
N MET A 69 20.32 6.79 -2.57
CA MET A 69 18.96 6.32 -2.26
C MET A 69 17.95 7.35 -2.74
N CYS A 70 16.82 6.85 -3.26
CA CYS A 70 15.71 7.67 -3.73
C CYS A 70 14.54 7.64 -2.77
N GLU A 71 14.01 8.80 -2.46
CA GLU A 71 12.73 8.98 -1.79
C GLU A 71 11.75 9.62 -2.76
N SER A 72 10.48 9.26 -2.67
CA SER A 72 9.42 9.91 -3.42
C SER A 72 8.23 10.21 -2.52
N HIS A 73 7.69 11.41 -2.67
CA HIS A 73 6.50 11.83 -1.95
C HIS A 73 5.22 11.53 -2.74
N ALA A 74 4.26 10.89 -2.07
CA ALA A 74 2.94 10.62 -2.59
C ALA A 74 1.88 11.35 -1.77
N ASP A 75 1.33 12.43 -2.31
CA ASP A 75 0.21 13.19 -1.74
C ASP A 75 -1.15 12.82 -2.36
N LYS A 76 -1.14 11.97 -3.41
CA LYS A 76 -2.32 11.42 -4.08
C LYS A 76 -2.08 9.95 -4.41
N PHE A 77 -3.16 9.17 -4.49
CA PHE A 77 -3.04 7.73 -4.80
C PHE A 77 -2.48 7.46 -6.19
N VAL A 78 -2.81 8.28 -7.17
CA VAL A 78 -2.24 8.17 -8.53
C VAL A 78 -0.71 8.22 -8.54
N HIS A 79 -0.09 8.83 -7.54
CA HIS A 79 1.36 8.89 -7.44
C HIS A 79 1.99 7.55 -7.07
N PHE A 80 1.27 6.68 -6.35
CA PHE A 80 1.78 5.34 -6.05
C PHE A 80 1.97 4.48 -7.30
N ASP A 81 1.12 4.63 -8.33
CA ASP A 81 1.30 3.94 -9.59
C ASP A 81 2.63 4.32 -10.26
N ARG A 82 2.95 5.61 -10.29
CA ARG A 82 4.25 6.10 -10.79
C ARG A 82 5.41 5.58 -9.95
N ILE A 83 5.31 5.69 -8.63
CA ILE A 83 6.36 5.27 -7.70
C ILE A 83 6.64 3.78 -7.85
N ASN A 84 5.61 2.94 -7.98
CA ASN A 84 5.75 1.48 -8.11
C ASN A 84 6.41 1.03 -9.42
N ARG A 85 6.43 1.88 -10.45
CA ARG A 85 7.12 1.59 -11.71
C ARG A 85 8.61 1.90 -11.66
N HIS A 86 9.10 2.50 -10.60
CA HIS A 86 10.48 2.92 -10.44
C HIS A 86 11.13 2.33 -9.20
N ASP A 87 12.45 2.23 -9.21
CA ASP A 87 13.25 1.75 -8.09
C ASP A 87 13.38 2.85 -7.02
N ILE A 88 12.39 2.96 -6.15
CA ILE A 88 12.32 3.92 -5.04
C ILE A 88 12.58 3.19 -3.72
N ASP A 89 13.51 3.70 -2.92
CA ASP A 89 13.88 3.09 -1.63
C ASP A 89 12.93 3.48 -0.49
N PHE A 90 12.37 4.70 -0.55
CA PHE A 90 11.47 5.23 0.47
C PHE A 90 10.31 5.96 -0.16
N VAL A 91 9.15 5.81 0.44
CA VAL A 91 7.98 6.62 0.10
C VAL A 91 7.56 7.41 1.32
N SER A 92 7.55 8.74 1.21
CA SER A 92 6.85 9.59 2.16
C SER A 92 5.44 9.87 1.67
N THR A 93 4.50 9.88 2.60
CA THR A 93 3.09 10.11 2.27
C THR A 93 2.37 10.77 3.43
N ASP A 94 1.39 11.58 3.11
CA ASP A 94 0.47 12.16 4.10
C ASP A 94 -0.52 11.12 4.63
N PHE A 95 -0.51 9.91 4.08
CA PHE A 95 -1.39 8.81 4.45
C PHE A 95 -0.63 7.80 5.32
N LEU A 96 -0.82 7.84 6.63
CA LEU A 96 -0.24 6.86 7.58
C LEU A 96 -0.82 5.46 7.39
N ALA A 97 -2.08 5.38 7.00
CA ALA A 97 -2.75 4.20 6.50
C ALA A 97 -3.66 4.69 5.38
N PRO A 98 -3.32 4.47 4.12
CA PRO A 98 -4.13 5.00 3.02
C PRO A 98 -5.56 4.45 3.15
N ASP A 99 -6.48 5.33 3.51
CA ASP A 99 -7.90 5.02 3.47
C ASP A 99 -8.43 5.32 2.08
N TYR A 100 -8.39 4.33 1.22
CA TYR A 100 -8.91 4.44 -0.13
C TYR A 100 -10.44 4.42 -0.18
N ARG A 101 -11.12 4.22 0.98
CA ARG A 101 -12.58 4.25 1.07
C ARG A 101 -13.06 5.65 0.66
N GLY A 102 -13.92 5.72 -0.29
CA GLY A 102 -14.44 6.98 -0.82
C GLY A 102 -13.55 7.64 -1.90
N GLN A 103 -12.43 7.03 -2.29
CA GLN A 103 -11.63 7.47 -3.42
C GLN A 103 -11.80 6.51 -4.60
N GLY A 104 -11.77 7.05 -5.81
CA GLY A 104 -11.96 6.27 -7.01
C GLY A 104 -13.42 5.89 -7.30
N ARG A 105 -13.63 5.26 -8.45
CA ARG A 105 -14.93 4.78 -8.92
C ARG A 105 -15.15 3.35 -8.46
N LEU A 106 -16.23 3.11 -7.71
CA LEU A 106 -16.63 1.77 -7.31
C LEU A 106 -16.97 0.94 -8.56
N LEU A 107 -16.27 -0.19 -8.75
CA LEU A 107 -16.52 -1.14 -9.83
C LEU A 107 -17.38 -2.31 -9.38
N ALA A 108 -17.14 -2.83 -8.19
CA ALA A 108 -17.88 -3.96 -7.65
C ALA A 108 -17.90 -3.92 -6.12
N GLU A 109 -19.00 -4.38 -5.54
CA GLU A 109 -19.14 -4.62 -4.12
C GLU A 109 -19.69 -6.03 -3.90
N TYR A 110 -19.09 -6.73 -2.95
CA TYR A 110 -19.45 -8.09 -2.54
C TYR A 110 -19.79 -8.06 -1.06
N ALA A 111 -21.00 -8.43 -0.73
CA ALA A 111 -21.44 -8.56 0.64
C ALA A 111 -21.85 -10.01 0.93
N ARG A 112 -21.97 -10.36 2.20
CA ARG A 112 -22.13 -11.69 2.73
C ARG A 112 -23.03 -12.63 1.90
N THR A 113 -24.29 -12.28 1.71
CA THR A 113 -25.30 -13.20 1.14
C THR A 113 -25.20 -13.37 -0.36
N ASP A 114 -24.90 -12.27 -1.06
CA ASP A 114 -24.95 -12.22 -2.52
C ASP A 114 -23.58 -12.28 -3.16
N GLY A 115 -22.53 -11.99 -2.41
CA GLY A 115 -21.17 -11.83 -2.91
C GLY A 115 -20.27 -13.05 -2.77
N PHE A 116 -20.53 -13.97 -1.81
CA PHE A 116 -19.59 -15.05 -1.47
C PHE A 116 -20.21 -16.45 -1.56
N VAL A 117 -19.39 -17.42 -1.94
CA VAL A 117 -19.70 -18.84 -1.82
C VAL A 117 -19.50 -19.21 -0.35
N LEU A 118 -20.59 -19.56 0.31
CA LEU A 118 -20.60 -19.93 1.72
C LEU A 118 -20.66 -21.46 1.85
N PRO A 119 -20.02 -22.05 2.88
CA PRO A 119 -20.20 -23.47 3.19
C PRO A 119 -21.66 -23.76 3.56
N ALA A 120 -22.10 -24.98 3.31
CA ALA A 120 -23.49 -25.42 3.58
C ALA A 120 -23.91 -25.22 5.05
N SER A 121 -22.97 -25.18 5.98
CA SER A 121 -23.17 -24.92 7.40
C SER A 121 -23.37 -23.45 7.77
N ALA A 122 -23.22 -22.51 6.81
CA ALA A 122 -23.41 -21.08 7.04
C ALA A 122 -24.90 -20.76 7.05
N GLY A 123 -25.52 -20.75 8.22
CA GLY A 123 -26.92 -20.33 8.43
C GLY A 123 -27.12 -18.81 8.22
N GLU A 124 -28.34 -18.32 8.48
CA GLU A 124 -28.69 -16.88 8.36
C GLU A 124 -27.91 -15.96 9.34
N GLY A 125 -27.31 -16.53 10.38
CA GLY A 125 -26.49 -15.85 11.38
C GLY A 125 -25.02 -15.65 10.97
N ALA A 126 -24.09 -15.73 11.92
CA ALA A 126 -22.65 -15.66 11.66
C ALA A 126 -22.16 -16.84 10.80
N ILE A 127 -21.22 -16.58 9.90
CA ILE A 127 -20.53 -17.61 9.12
C ILE A 127 -19.47 -18.22 10.03
N ARG A 128 -19.56 -19.52 10.30
CA ARG A 128 -18.56 -20.27 11.05
C ARG A 128 -17.78 -21.16 10.10
N LEU A 129 -16.49 -20.97 10.06
CA LEU A 129 -15.56 -21.78 9.27
C LEU A 129 -14.72 -22.61 10.23
N GLY A 130 -14.77 -23.92 10.08
CA GLY A 130 -13.82 -24.84 10.71
C GLY A 130 -12.48 -24.79 9.99
N GLU A 131 -11.43 -25.33 10.62
CA GLU A 131 -10.09 -25.39 10.08
C GLU A 131 -10.06 -25.91 8.62
N GLY A 132 -9.36 -25.22 7.76
CA GLY A 132 -9.22 -25.53 6.33
C GLY A 132 -10.42 -25.16 5.47
N GLN A 133 -11.57 -24.79 6.04
CA GLN A 133 -12.69 -24.29 5.24
C GLN A 133 -12.43 -22.89 4.73
N SER A 134 -12.89 -22.62 3.52
CA SER A 134 -12.67 -21.34 2.85
C SER A 134 -13.95 -20.72 2.31
N ILE A 135 -13.95 -19.41 2.21
CA ILE A 135 -14.94 -18.65 1.44
C ILE A 135 -14.24 -17.86 0.32
N VAL A 136 -14.90 -17.75 -0.82
CA VAL A 136 -14.44 -17.03 -2.00
C VAL A 136 -15.59 -16.22 -2.60
N PRO A 137 -15.34 -15.16 -3.37
CA PRO A 137 -16.39 -14.47 -4.12
C PRO A 137 -17.12 -15.42 -5.08
N LYS A 138 -18.44 -15.27 -5.21
CA LYS A 138 -19.25 -16.03 -6.19
C LYS A 138 -18.92 -15.69 -7.64
N ARG A 139 -18.41 -14.49 -7.87
CA ARG A 139 -18.01 -14.01 -9.20
C ARG A 139 -16.56 -13.55 -9.12
N GLN A 140 -15.85 -13.70 -10.22
CA GLN A 140 -14.49 -13.17 -10.33
C GLN A 140 -14.51 -11.66 -10.07
N LEU A 141 -13.55 -11.19 -9.29
CA LEU A 141 -13.35 -9.76 -9.07
C LEU A 141 -12.90 -9.10 -10.38
N PRO A 142 -13.38 -7.88 -10.69
CA PRO A 142 -12.99 -7.19 -11.91
C PRO A 142 -11.49 -6.86 -11.88
N ALA A 143 -10.83 -7.02 -13.03
CA ALA A 143 -9.50 -6.50 -13.23
C ALA A 143 -9.55 -4.97 -13.32
N VAL A 144 -8.57 -4.31 -12.74
CA VAL A 144 -8.42 -2.86 -12.82
C VAL A 144 -6.99 -2.51 -13.22
N PRO A 145 -6.78 -1.56 -14.16
CA PRO A 145 -5.43 -1.11 -14.49
C PRO A 145 -4.71 -0.50 -13.30
N PHE A 146 -5.43 0.33 -12.54
CA PHE A 146 -4.96 0.88 -11.27
C PHE A 146 -6.14 1.10 -10.33
N GLY A 147 -6.06 0.57 -9.11
CA GLY A 147 -7.15 0.65 -8.16
C GLY A 147 -6.82 0.02 -6.81
N ALA A 148 -7.85 -0.33 -6.06
CA ALA A 148 -7.70 -1.02 -4.79
C ALA A 148 -8.80 -2.08 -4.56
N LEU A 149 -8.44 -3.11 -3.83
CA LEU A 149 -9.36 -4.07 -3.23
C LEU A 149 -9.39 -3.84 -1.73
N TYR A 150 -10.59 -3.62 -1.21
CA TYR A 150 -10.87 -3.52 0.22
C TYR A 150 -11.55 -4.77 0.71
N LEU A 151 -11.17 -5.15 1.92
CA LEU A 151 -11.85 -6.19 2.68
C LEU A 151 -12.14 -5.67 4.07
N GLU A 152 -13.40 -5.67 4.46
CA GLU A 152 -13.86 -5.38 5.81
C GLU A 152 -14.50 -6.65 6.39
N LEU A 153 -14.04 -7.06 7.56
CA LEU A 153 -14.51 -8.24 8.28
C LEU A 153 -14.89 -7.83 9.70
N GLU A 154 -16.04 -8.31 10.17
CA GLU A 154 -16.31 -8.38 11.59
C GLU A 154 -16.12 -9.84 12.01
N ALA A 155 -15.04 -10.13 12.73
CA ALA A 155 -14.53 -11.48 12.92
C ALA A 155 -14.07 -11.75 14.35
N GLU A 156 -14.08 -13.06 14.70
CA GLU A 156 -13.48 -13.63 15.89
C GLU A 156 -12.87 -14.98 15.50
N GLY A 157 -11.60 -15.24 15.88
CA GLY A 157 -10.85 -16.45 15.53
C GLY A 157 -9.68 -16.18 14.60
N SER A 158 -9.20 -17.21 13.92
CA SER A 158 -7.97 -17.16 13.11
C SER A 158 -8.21 -17.58 11.67
N ALA A 159 -7.67 -16.82 10.73
CA ALA A 159 -7.75 -17.10 9.30
C ALA A 159 -6.50 -16.65 8.53
N CYS A 160 -6.28 -17.32 7.40
CA CYS A 160 -5.39 -16.85 6.33
C CYS A 160 -6.24 -16.12 5.27
N ILE A 161 -5.86 -14.91 4.92
CA ILE A 161 -6.54 -14.08 3.93
C ILE A 161 -5.61 -13.89 2.73
N GLU A 162 -6.01 -14.40 1.57
CA GLU A 162 -5.40 -14.07 0.29
C GLU A 162 -6.16 -12.89 -0.31
N LEU A 163 -5.48 -11.78 -0.55
CA LEU A 163 -6.07 -10.53 -1.01
C LEU A 163 -5.17 -9.90 -2.07
N GLY A 164 -5.62 -9.85 -3.33
CA GLY A 164 -4.89 -9.20 -4.42
C GLY A 164 -3.45 -9.69 -4.64
N GLY A 165 -3.21 -10.99 -4.39
CA GLY A 165 -1.88 -11.60 -4.50
C GLY A 165 -1.01 -11.49 -3.24
N GLN A 166 -1.49 -10.83 -2.20
CA GLN A 166 -0.86 -10.79 -0.87
C GLN A 166 -1.54 -11.77 0.08
N THR A 167 -0.81 -12.26 1.06
CA THR A 167 -1.33 -13.18 2.08
C THR A 167 -1.14 -12.57 3.46
N PHE A 168 -2.21 -12.55 4.24
CA PHE A 168 -2.23 -12.02 5.62
C PHE A 168 -2.71 -13.11 6.57
N THR A 169 -2.13 -13.16 7.76
CA THR A 169 -2.69 -13.94 8.86
C THR A 169 -3.51 -13.03 9.76
N LEU A 170 -4.77 -13.37 9.96
CA LEU A 170 -5.67 -12.73 10.90
C LEU A 170 -5.76 -13.60 12.14
N ASP A 171 -5.54 -13.00 13.30
CA ASP A 171 -5.75 -13.61 14.61
C ASP A 171 -6.47 -12.62 15.52
N VAL A 172 -7.74 -12.87 15.80
CA VAL A 172 -8.64 -11.98 16.55
C VAL A 172 -9.32 -12.78 17.65
N PRO A 173 -8.75 -12.76 18.86
CA PRO A 173 -9.30 -13.56 19.97
C PRO A 173 -10.69 -13.07 20.39
N ASP A 174 -11.00 -11.81 20.17
CA ASP A 174 -12.29 -11.20 20.50
C ASP A 174 -12.91 -10.59 19.23
N LYS A 175 -14.24 -10.58 19.17
CA LYS A 175 -15.00 -10.01 18.06
C LYS A 175 -14.64 -8.55 17.81
N ARG A 176 -14.12 -8.26 16.62
CA ARG A 176 -13.80 -6.88 16.18
C ARG A 176 -13.89 -6.73 14.67
N THR A 177 -14.00 -5.47 14.24
CA THR A 177 -13.89 -5.11 12.83
C THR A 177 -12.41 -5.02 12.43
N VAL A 178 -12.07 -5.69 11.34
CA VAL A 178 -10.74 -5.66 10.72
C VAL A 178 -10.89 -5.22 9.28
N THR A 179 -10.02 -4.31 8.85
CA THR A 179 -9.99 -3.82 7.47
C THR A 179 -8.63 -4.11 6.86
N HIS A 180 -8.62 -4.72 5.68
CA HIS A 180 -7.45 -4.88 4.83
C HIS A 180 -7.66 -4.18 3.50
N GLN A 181 -6.58 -3.71 2.91
CA GLN A 181 -6.60 -3.10 1.58
C GLN A 181 -5.31 -3.41 0.84
N VAL A 182 -5.43 -3.65 -0.46
CA VAL A 182 -4.29 -3.83 -1.36
C VAL A 182 -4.47 -3.01 -2.62
N LEU A 183 -3.37 -2.46 -3.12
CA LEU A 183 -3.35 -1.82 -4.43
C LEU A 183 -3.37 -2.89 -5.52
N LEU A 184 -4.09 -2.59 -6.59
CA LEU A 184 -4.25 -3.46 -7.76
C LEU A 184 -3.61 -2.80 -8.99
N HIS A 185 -2.86 -3.60 -9.73
CA HIS A 185 -2.24 -3.20 -10.98
C HIS A 185 -2.49 -4.30 -12.03
N ASP A 186 -3.22 -3.98 -13.09
CA ASP A 186 -3.42 -4.79 -14.31
C ASP A 186 -3.79 -6.27 -14.11
N ALA A 187 -4.31 -6.64 -12.95
CA ALA A 187 -4.65 -8.02 -12.62
C ALA A 187 -6.08 -8.13 -12.06
N ALA A 188 -6.71 -9.24 -12.34
CA ALA A 188 -7.92 -9.64 -11.61
C ALA A 188 -7.49 -10.10 -10.20
N PRO A 189 -7.90 -9.41 -9.14
CA PRO A 189 -7.47 -9.74 -7.81
C PRO A 189 -8.10 -11.06 -7.32
N ALA A 190 -7.31 -11.85 -6.60
CA ALA A 190 -7.83 -12.98 -5.84
C ALA A 190 -8.32 -12.51 -4.46
N LEU A 191 -9.39 -13.13 -3.97
CA LEU A 191 -9.85 -13.01 -2.59
C LEU A 191 -10.25 -14.39 -2.09
N ARG A 192 -9.62 -14.83 -1.01
CA ARG A 192 -9.96 -16.07 -0.30
C ARG A 192 -9.73 -15.87 1.19
N ILE A 193 -10.63 -16.36 1.99
CA ILE A 193 -10.47 -16.40 3.45
C ILE A 193 -10.54 -17.87 3.86
N THR A 194 -9.46 -18.38 4.45
CA THR A 194 -9.34 -19.79 4.89
C THR A 194 -9.15 -19.81 6.40
N ALA A 195 -10.03 -20.52 7.10
CA ALA A 195 -9.92 -20.69 8.53
C ALA A 195 -8.65 -21.47 8.91
N LEU A 196 -7.92 -21.00 9.91
CA LEU A 196 -6.79 -21.67 10.53
C LEU A 196 -7.25 -22.52 11.72
N ALA A 197 -6.30 -23.09 12.48
CA ALA A 197 -6.57 -23.86 13.68
C ALA A 197 -7.47 -23.09 14.66
N GLY A 198 -8.51 -23.75 15.17
CA GLY A 198 -9.53 -23.10 16.00
C GLY A 198 -10.70 -22.48 15.22
N GLY A 199 -10.55 -22.29 13.90
CA GLY A 199 -11.60 -21.74 13.05
C GLY A 199 -11.76 -20.23 13.17
N ILE A 200 -12.73 -19.69 12.40
CA ILE A 200 -13.11 -18.28 12.45
C ILE A 200 -14.62 -18.12 12.36
N THR A 201 -15.15 -17.17 13.10
CA THR A 201 -16.54 -16.72 13.01
C THR A 201 -16.58 -15.34 12.38
N LEU A 202 -17.32 -15.18 11.28
CA LEU A 202 -17.53 -13.93 10.57
C LEU A 202 -18.98 -13.49 10.76
N THR A 203 -19.19 -12.33 11.39
CA THR A 203 -20.53 -11.74 11.54
C THR A 203 -20.83 -10.75 10.42
N ALA A 204 -19.80 -10.16 9.84
CA ALA A 204 -19.92 -9.36 8.62
C ALA A 204 -18.71 -9.60 7.70
N ILE A 205 -18.97 -9.53 6.39
CA ILE A 205 -17.94 -9.55 5.36
C ILE A 205 -18.37 -8.63 4.22
N ARG A 206 -17.48 -7.77 3.82
CA ARG A 206 -17.65 -6.87 2.68
C ARG A 206 -16.34 -6.71 1.93
N ALA A 207 -16.38 -6.85 0.61
CA ALA A 207 -15.24 -6.54 -0.25
C ALA A 207 -15.66 -5.53 -1.33
N LYS A 208 -14.79 -4.57 -1.64
CA LYS A 208 -15.01 -3.55 -2.66
C LYS A 208 -13.80 -3.46 -3.59
N VAL A 209 -14.08 -3.39 -4.89
CA VAL A 209 -13.08 -3.08 -5.90
C VAL A 209 -13.34 -1.68 -6.42
N VAL A 210 -12.34 -0.82 -6.35
CA VAL A 210 -12.41 0.55 -6.87
C VAL A 210 -11.31 0.77 -7.90
N ALA A 211 -11.62 1.54 -8.94
CA ALA A 211 -10.63 2.03 -9.90
C ALA A 211 -10.30 3.49 -9.57
N PHE A 212 -9.01 3.82 -9.58
CA PHE A 212 -8.57 5.21 -9.48
C PHE A 212 -8.52 5.80 -10.88
N GLU A 213 -9.01 7.03 -11.01
CA GLU A 213 -8.86 7.80 -12.26
C GLU A 213 -7.39 8.22 -12.38
N GLN A 214 -6.85 8.00 -13.58
CA GLN A 214 -5.49 8.41 -13.94
C GLN A 214 -5.43 9.91 -14.24
#